data_76714d2a8362fbb27b05f7e74fea5458
#
_entry.id   76714d2a8362fbb27b05f7e74fea5458
#
_cell.length_a   1.000
_cell.length_b   1.000
_cell.length_c   1.000
_cell.angle_alpha   90.00
_cell.angle_beta   90.00
_cell.angle_gamma   90.00
#
_symmetry.space_group_name_H-M   'P 1'
#
loop_
_entity.id
_entity.type
_entity.pdbx_description
1 polymer ?
#
loop_
_entity_poly.entity_id
_entity_poly.type
_entity_poly.pdbx_seq_one_letter_code
_entity_poly.pdbx_strand_id
1 'polypeptide(L)'
;NHNHDAINFDCDLEQINRAIFNLIKNSIESINEKRSKNVDFEGLINIEITKRRAYIDIVIDDNGIGFAKQNNKELIKPYYTTKKNGSGLGLSIVNKIITDHNGSLNLSNYTKGARVKITF
;
A
#
# COMPACT_ATOMS: atom_id res chain seq x y z
N ASN A 1 0.80 11.33 12.23
CA ASN A 1 0.92 12.61 11.53
C ASN A 1 0.45 13.75 12.42
N HIS A 2 1.31 14.71 12.62
CA HIS A 2 1.06 15.84 13.53
C HIS A 2 0.76 17.13 12.78
N ASN A 3 0.56 17.07 11.50
CA ASN A 3 0.17 18.22 10.71
C ASN A 3 -1.33 18.45 10.84
N HIS A 4 -1.73 19.58 11.40
CA HIS A 4 -3.12 19.93 11.61
C HIS A 4 -3.76 20.64 10.42
N ASP A 5 -2.98 20.96 9.39
CA ASP A 5 -3.52 21.58 8.18
C ASP A 5 -4.26 20.55 7.33
N ALA A 6 -5.40 20.93 6.79
CA ALA A 6 -6.12 20.09 5.86
C ALA A 6 -5.36 19.98 4.54
N ILE A 7 -5.26 18.77 4.01
CA ILE A 7 -4.67 18.50 2.71
C ILE A 7 -5.80 18.15 1.77
N ASN A 8 -5.96 18.94 0.71
CA ASN A 8 -7.05 18.77 -0.24
C ASN A 8 -6.53 18.53 -1.64
N PHE A 9 -7.18 17.62 -2.37
CA PHE A 9 -6.97 17.45 -3.80
C PHE A 9 -8.24 16.88 -4.42
N ASP A 10 -8.42 17.14 -5.72
CA ASP A 10 -9.59 16.64 -6.43
C ASP A 10 -9.45 15.15 -6.69
N CYS A 11 -10.44 14.38 -6.26
CA CYS A 11 -10.42 12.95 -6.45
C CYS A 11 -11.82 12.35 -6.44
N ASP A 12 -11.92 11.12 -6.95
CA ASP A 12 -13.09 10.29 -6.74
C ASP A 12 -12.93 9.60 -5.39
N LEU A 13 -13.64 10.09 -4.38
CA LEU A 13 -13.49 9.62 -3.00
C LEU A 13 -13.73 8.11 -2.88
N GLU A 14 -14.75 7.59 -3.59
CA GLU A 14 -15.06 6.17 -3.55
C GLU A 14 -13.90 5.32 -4.08
N GLN A 15 -13.31 5.75 -5.20
CA GLN A 15 -12.17 5.05 -5.79
C GLN A 15 -10.93 5.13 -4.91
N ILE A 16 -10.63 6.29 -4.36
CA ILE A 16 -9.48 6.45 -3.46
C ILE A 16 -9.66 5.61 -2.20
N ASN A 17 -10.85 5.59 -1.61
CA ASN A 17 -11.14 4.73 -0.45
C ASN A 17 -10.93 3.25 -0.79
N ARG A 18 -11.35 2.83 -1.98
CA ARG A 18 -11.14 1.46 -2.44
C ARG A 18 -9.65 1.11 -2.54
N ALA A 19 -8.85 2.02 -3.10
CA ALA A 19 -7.41 1.82 -3.23
C ALA A 19 -6.76 1.70 -1.85
N ILE A 20 -7.04 2.63 -0.94
CA ILE A 20 -6.48 2.63 0.41
C ILE A 20 -6.91 1.38 1.18
N PHE A 21 -8.18 1.01 1.10
CA PHE A 21 -8.68 -0.21 1.75
C PHE A 21 -7.93 -1.45 1.27
N ASN A 22 -7.72 -1.58 -0.05
CA ASN A 22 -6.99 -2.71 -0.61
C ASN A 22 -5.54 -2.76 -0.12
N LEU A 23 -4.89 -1.61 0.00
CA LEU A 23 -3.51 -1.54 0.49
C LEU A 23 -3.42 -1.93 1.97
N ILE A 24 -4.33 -1.46 2.79
CA ILE A 24 -4.37 -1.81 4.21
C ILE A 24 -4.67 -3.30 4.38
N LYS A 25 -5.60 -3.83 3.59
CA LYS A 25 -5.90 -5.27 3.60
C LYS A 25 -4.67 -6.09 3.28
N ASN A 26 -3.89 -5.69 2.27
CA ASN A 26 -2.64 -6.37 1.92
C ASN A 26 -1.65 -6.34 3.09
N SER A 27 -1.53 -5.21 3.77
CA SER A 27 -0.67 -5.08 4.95
C SER A 27 -1.09 -6.01 6.08
N ILE A 28 -2.40 -6.10 6.36
CA ILE A 28 -2.95 -6.99 7.39
C ILE A 28 -2.65 -8.45 7.04
N GLU A 29 -2.86 -8.84 5.78
CA GLU A 29 -2.59 -10.20 5.33
C GLU A 29 -1.10 -10.56 5.46
N SER A 30 -0.23 -9.63 5.12
CA SER A 30 1.23 -9.79 5.25
C SER A 30 1.63 -9.99 6.72
N ILE A 31 1.06 -9.23 7.63
CA ILE A 31 1.28 -9.35 9.07
C ILE A 31 0.76 -10.69 9.58
N ASN A 32 -0.44 -11.09 9.17
CA ASN A 32 -1.04 -12.36 9.60
C ASN A 32 -0.21 -13.55 9.13
N GLU A 33 0.36 -13.48 7.94
CA GLU A 33 1.24 -14.53 7.43
C GLU A 33 2.50 -14.64 8.28
N LYS A 34 3.10 -13.52 8.66
CA LYS A 34 4.27 -13.52 9.55
C LYS A 34 3.91 -14.05 10.94
N ARG A 35 2.74 -13.66 11.47
CA ARG A 35 2.26 -14.12 12.77
C ARG A 35 1.99 -15.64 12.79
N SER A 36 1.61 -16.22 11.66
CA SER A 36 1.40 -17.67 11.58
C SER A 36 2.66 -18.47 11.87
N LYS A 37 3.84 -17.85 11.66
CA LYS A 37 5.15 -18.47 11.92
C LYS A 37 5.76 -18.04 13.24
N ASN A 38 5.23 -16.97 13.84
CA ASN A 38 5.69 -16.43 15.12
C ASN A 38 4.49 -15.83 15.84
N VAL A 39 3.85 -16.61 16.71
CA VAL A 39 2.59 -16.24 17.37
C VAL A 39 2.70 -15.03 18.28
N ASP A 40 3.90 -14.71 18.76
CA ASP A 40 4.14 -13.56 19.64
C ASP A 40 4.46 -12.29 18.84
N PHE A 41 4.45 -12.37 17.52
CA PHE A 41 4.76 -11.24 16.67
C PHE A 41 3.70 -10.15 16.78
N GLU A 42 4.12 -8.93 17.07
CA GLU A 42 3.26 -7.75 17.07
C GLU A 42 3.28 -7.07 15.71
N GLY A 43 2.13 -7.09 15.03
CA GLY A 43 1.98 -6.38 13.78
C GLY A 43 1.86 -4.88 13.97
N LEU A 44 2.43 -4.12 13.05
CA LEU A 44 2.37 -2.66 13.05
C LEU A 44 2.15 -2.16 11.63
N ILE A 45 1.18 -1.27 11.48
CA ILE A 45 0.94 -0.55 10.22
C ILE A 45 1.06 0.94 10.55
N ASN A 46 1.91 1.63 9.81
CA ASN A 46 2.08 3.07 9.95
C ASN A 46 1.66 3.76 8.65
N ILE A 47 0.81 4.77 8.76
CA ILE A 47 0.34 5.55 7.62
C ILE A 47 0.73 7.00 7.85
N GLU A 48 1.44 7.58 6.89
CA GLU A 48 1.87 8.96 6.96
C GLU A 48 1.49 9.69 5.68
N ILE A 49 0.90 10.88 5.83
CA ILE A 49 0.52 11.73 4.71
C ILE A 49 1.34 13.01 4.82
N THR A 50 2.04 13.34 3.75
CA THR A 50 2.92 14.51 3.70
C THR A 50 2.62 15.32 2.44
N LYS A 51 2.45 16.62 2.60
CA LYS A 51 2.32 17.53 1.46
C LYS A 51 3.71 18.14 1.16
N ARG A 52 4.15 18.01 -0.10
CA ARG A 52 5.41 18.59 -0.58
C ARG A 52 5.12 19.45 -1.79
N ARG A 53 5.21 20.78 -1.70
CA ARG A 53 4.99 21.69 -2.83
C ARG A 53 3.76 21.29 -3.66
N ALA A 54 3.99 20.73 -4.87
CA ALA A 54 2.94 20.31 -5.80
C ALA A 54 2.49 18.86 -5.60
N TYR A 55 3.06 18.12 -4.63
CA TYR A 55 2.81 16.70 -4.45
C TYR A 55 2.24 16.38 -3.09
N ILE A 56 1.46 15.30 -3.03
CA ILE A 56 0.99 14.71 -1.79
C ILE A 56 1.50 13.28 -1.77
N ASP A 57 2.22 12.91 -0.72
CA ASP A 57 2.72 11.56 -0.53
C ASP A 57 1.92 10.86 0.56
N ILE A 58 1.48 9.64 0.28
CA ILE A 58 0.88 8.75 1.27
C ILE A 58 1.79 7.53 1.37
N VAL A 59 2.36 7.30 2.55
CA VAL A 59 3.25 6.16 2.79
C VAL A 59 2.58 5.21 3.76
N ILE A 60 2.45 3.95 3.35
CA ILE A 60 1.88 2.88 4.18
C ILE A 60 2.97 1.84 4.40
N ASP A 61 3.45 1.74 5.64
CA ASP A 61 4.47 0.78 6.04
C ASP A 61 3.86 -0.29 6.90
N ASP A 62 4.24 -1.54 6.66
CA ASP A 62 3.91 -2.64 7.56
C ASP A 62 5.17 -3.42 7.91
N ASN A 63 5.10 -4.16 9.01
CA ASN A 63 6.19 -5.02 9.45
C ASN A 63 5.91 -6.50 9.20
N GLY A 64 5.12 -6.80 8.17
CA GLY A 64 4.83 -8.16 7.74
C GLY A 64 5.98 -8.80 6.97
N ILE A 65 5.62 -9.75 6.10
CA ILE A 65 6.62 -10.51 5.34
C ILE A 65 7.27 -9.71 4.20
N GLY A 66 6.68 -8.58 3.82
CA GLY A 66 7.16 -7.80 2.68
C GLY A 66 6.70 -8.37 1.33
N PHE A 67 7.20 -7.78 0.27
CA PHE A 67 6.92 -8.24 -1.09
C PHE A 67 7.93 -9.30 -1.50
N ALA A 68 7.46 -10.34 -2.18
CA ALA A 68 8.31 -11.40 -2.70
C ALA A 68 9.22 -10.92 -3.84
N LYS A 69 8.78 -9.89 -4.57
CA LYS A 69 9.53 -9.28 -5.66
C LYS A 69 9.72 -7.80 -5.43
N GLN A 70 10.84 -7.27 -5.91
CA GLN A 70 11.18 -5.85 -5.78
C GLN A 70 10.73 -5.02 -6.99
N ASN A 71 10.22 -5.68 -8.04
CA ASN A 71 9.87 -5.01 -9.28
C ASN A 71 8.39 -4.64 -9.28
N ASN A 72 8.08 -3.34 -9.28
CA ASN A 72 6.71 -2.84 -9.33
C ASN A 72 5.90 -3.44 -10.48
N LYS A 73 6.50 -3.56 -11.67
CA LYS A 73 5.80 -4.09 -12.84
C LYS A 73 5.27 -5.49 -12.61
N GLU A 74 6.04 -6.33 -11.91
CA GLU A 74 5.59 -7.68 -11.59
C GLU A 74 4.51 -7.67 -10.52
N LEU A 75 4.67 -6.83 -9.48
CA LEU A 75 3.74 -6.80 -8.37
C LEU A 75 2.36 -6.27 -8.74
N ILE A 76 2.29 -5.36 -9.71
CA ILE A 76 1.02 -4.77 -10.12
C ILE A 76 0.36 -5.48 -11.32
N LYS A 77 0.98 -6.53 -11.87
CA LYS A 77 0.37 -7.31 -12.94
C LYS A 77 -0.94 -7.95 -12.47
N PRO A 78 -1.99 -7.94 -13.32
CA PRO A 78 -3.19 -8.70 -13.00
C PRO A 78 -2.87 -10.16 -12.73
N TYR A 79 -3.56 -10.74 -11.76
CA TYR A 79 -3.44 -12.15 -11.35
C TYR A 79 -2.14 -12.53 -10.68
N TYR A 80 -1.19 -11.58 -10.48
CA TYR A 80 -0.02 -11.86 -9.65
C TYR A 80 -0.43 -11.93 -8.18
N THR A 81 -0.12 -13.04 -7.52
CA THR A 81 -0.31 -13.17 -6.07
C THR A 81 0.57 -14.29 -5.53
N THR A 82 1.09 -14.07 -4.30
CA THR A 82 1.72 -15.11 -3.50
C THR A 82 0.76 -15.65 -2.44
N LYS A 83 -0.46 -15.13 -2.38
CA LYS A 83 -1.45 -15.49 -1.38
C LYS A 83 -2.26 -16.69 -1.84
N LYS A 84 -2.50 -17.62 -0.93
CA LYS A 84 -3.22 -18.86 -1.23
C LYS A 84 -4.63 -18.63 -1.78
N ASN A 85 -5.34 -17.64 -1.24
CA ASN A 85 -6.71 -17.33 -1.63
C ASN A 85 -6.83 -15.98 -2.34
N GLY A 86 -5.72 -15.41 -2.79
CA GLY A 86 -5.73 -14.12 -3.45
C GLY A 86 -6.04 -14.22 -4.93
N SER A 87 -6.82 -13.29 -5.46
CA SER A 87 -7.13 -13.22 -6.89
C SER A 87 -5.97 -12.68 -7.73
N GLY A 88 -5.03 -11.96 -7.11
CA GLY A 88 -3.96 -11.27 -7.82
C GLY A 88 -4.39 -9.99 -8.49
N LEU A 89 -5.59 -9.48 -8.19
CA LEU A 89 -6.11 -8.26 -8.81
C LEU A 89 -5.97 -7.01 -7.93
N GLY A 90 -5.70 -7.17 -6.63
CA GLY A 90 -5.71 -6.05 -5.68
C GLY A 90 -4.76 -4.92 -6.06
N LEU A 91 -3.49 -5.22 -6.30
CA LEU A 91 -2.49 -4.20 -6.63
C LEU A 91 -2.70 -3.62 -8.02
N SER A 92 -3.17 -4.42 -9.00
CA SER A 92 -3.46 -3.90 -10.33
C SER A 92 -4.63 -2.92 -10.30
N ILE A 93 -5.64 -3.18 -9.49
CA ILE A 93 -6.78 -2.27 -9.30
C ILE A 93 -6.31 -0.99 -8.62
N VAL A 94 -5.49 -1.10 -7.57
CA VAL A 94 -4.92 0.07 -6.89
C VAL A 94 -4.13 0.93 -7.87
N ASN A 95 -3.25 0.31 -8.66
CA ASN A 95 -2.44 1.02 -9.63
C ASN A 95 -3.30 1.78 -10.63
N LYS A 96 -4.36 1.15 -11.14
CA LYS A 96 -5.26 1.81 -12.07
C LYS A 96 -5.95 3.02 -11.44
N ILE A 97 -6.44 2.88 -10.23
CA ILE A 97 -7.08 4.01 -9.52
C ILE A 97 -6.09 5.17 -9.36
N ILE A 98 -4.88 4.88 -8.92
CA ILE A 98 -3.86 5.90 -8.68
C ILE A 98 -3.45 6.58 -10.00
N THR A 99 -3.23 5.81 -11.07
CA THR A 99 -2.86 6.39 -12.37
C THR A 99 -4.01 7.18 -12.99
N ASP A 100 -5.26 6.76 -12.78
CA ASP A 100 -6.43 7.54 -13.23
C ASP A 100 -6.53 8.89 -12.52
N HIS A 101 -5.89 9.04 -11.36
CA HIS A 101 -5.81 10.29 -10.61
C HIS A 101 -4.48 11.02 -10.84
N ASN A 102 -3.76 10.67 -11.90
CA ASN A 102 -2.46 11.26 -12.25
C ASN A 102 -1.38 11.05 -11.20
N GLY A 103 -1.54 10.03 -10.38
CA GLY A 103 -0.58 9.68 -9.34
C GLY A 103 0.33 8.55 -9.76
N SER A 104 1.26 8.21 -8.88
CA SER A 104 2.15 7.08 -9.05
C SER A 104 2.15 6.20 -7.80
N LEU A 105 2.35 4.90 -8.03
CA LEU A 105 2.41 3.88 -6.99
C LEU A 105 3.79 3.27 -6.97
N ASN A 106 4.45 3.29 -5.82
CA ASN A 106 5.77 2.71 -5.64
C ASN A 106 5.73 1.68 -4.51
N LEU A 107 6.11 0.46 -4.83
CA LEU A 107 6.12 -0.68 -3.91
C LEU A 107 7.57 -1.06 -3.64
N SER A 108 7.95 -1.19 -2.38
CA SER A 108 9.31 -1.56 -2.00
C SER A 108 9.29 -2.31 -0.67
N ASN A 109 10.41 -2.93 -0.36
CA ASN A 109 10.66 -3.47 0.96
C ASN A 109 11.63 -2.54 1.69
N TYR A 110 11.42 -2.40 2.99
CA TYR A 110 12.39 -1.77 3.87
C TYR A 110 12.79 -2.78 4.96
N THR A 111 13.61 -2.37 5.91
CA THR A 111 14.19 -3.30 6.89
C THR A 111 13.17 -4.13 7.67
N LYS A 112 11.94 -3.62 7.85
CA LYS A 112 10.93 -4.27 8.69
C LYS A 112 9.84 -4.98 7.90
N GLY A 113 9.65 -4.68 6.63
CA GLY A 113 8.58 -5.27 5.84
C GLY A 113 8.33 -4.53 4.54
N ALA A 114 7.06 -4.30 4.20
CA ALA A 114 6.67 -3.66 2.96
C ALA A 114 6.42 -2.16 3.15
N ARG A 115 6.75 -1.41 2.13
CA ARG A 115 6.44 0.02 2.04
C ARG A 115 5.70 0.30 0.75
N VAL A 116 4.56 0.95 0.85
CA VAL A 116 3.79 1.43 -0.29
C VAL A 116 3.79 2.95 -0.24
N LYS A 117 4.24 3.58 -1.32
CA LYS A 117 4.23 5.04 -1.44
C LYS A 117 3.36 5.44 -2.61
N ILE A 118 2.37 6.29 -2.34
CA ILE A 118 1.50 6.88 -3.34
C ILE A 118 1.85 8.35 -3.43
N THR A 119 2.07 8.84 -4.65
CA THR A 119 2.33 10.26 -4.88
C THR A 119 1.26 10.80 -5.85
N PHE A 120 0.59 11.85 -5.43
CA PHE A 120 -0.37 12.59 -6.26
C PHE A 120 0.14 13.95 -6.66
#